data_17e7a647b76c3d85da0283e27957d4b6
#
_entry.id   17e7a647b76c3d85da0283e27957d4b6
#
_cell.length_a   1.000
_cell.length_b   1.000
_cell.length_c   1.000
_cell.angle_alpha   90.00
_cell.angle_beta   90.00
_cell.angle_gamma   90.00
#
_symmetry.space_group_name_H-M   'P 1'
#
loop_
_entity.id
_entity.type
_entity.pdbx_description
1 polymer ?
#
loop_
_entity_poly.entity_id
_entity_poly.type
_entity_poly.pdbx_seq_one_letter_code
_entity_poly.pdbx_strand_id
1 'polypeptide(L)'
;KYQIDKIYMAIPSLAIKARRDILNICKETKCELKNLPDIYRLESRKVTTGDMKDVDVVDLLGRDPVKVNMDEIFQSLSGKVILVTGGGGSIGSELCRQIAGHGPKQLIIFDIYENNAYEIQQELADTYPDLNLVVLIGSVRDSRKINQVFADYKPDVVYHAAAHKHVPLMEDSPCESIKNNAIGTYKTAYAAMTNGCQRFVLISTDKAVNPTNIMGASKRLCEMIVQTFDKMIREGRAKELTMLNIHSEDELSDRQDFPKVSKYACTEFVAVRFGNVLGSNGSVIPKFKKQIAKGGPVTVTHPDIIRYFMTIPEAVSLVLQAGAYAKGGEIFVLDMGKPVKILD
;
A
#
# COMPACT_ATOMS: atom_id res chain seq x y z
N LYS A 1 -26.44 24.08 -32.30
CA LYS A 1 -26.54 25.54 -32.42
C LYS A 1 -25.27 26.25 -31.94
N TYR A 2 -24.67 25.77 -30.87
CA TYR A 2 -23.37 26.24 -30.38
C TYR A 2 -22.39 25.06 -30.50
N GLN A 3 -21.23 25.27 -31.07
CA GLN A 3 -20.15 24.28 -31.07
C GLN A 3 -19.45 24.37 -29.72
N ILE A 4 -19.86 23.50 -28.78
CA ILE A 4 -19.29 23.44 -27.43
C ILE A 4 -18.19 22.38 -27.45
N ASP A 5 -16.96 22.80 -27.10
CA ASP A 5 -15.79 21.94 -27.04
C ASP A 5 -15.49 21.47 -25.62
N LYS A 6 -15.94 22.22 -24.59
CA LYS A 6 -15.61 21.95 -23.19
C LYS A 6 -16.81 22.11 -22.27
N ILE A 7 -16.93 21.21 -21.31
CA ILE A 7 -17.90 21.25 -20.21
C ILE A 7 -17.14 21.41 -18.90
N TYR A 8 -17.51 22.43 -18.12
CA TYR A 8 -16.96 22.66 -16.79
C TYR A 8 -18.00 22.30 -15.73
N MET A 9 -17.67 21.31 -14.89
CA MET A 9 -18.51 20.94 -13.76
C MET A 9 -18.08 21.74 -12.52
N ALA A 10 -18.88 22.76 -12.17
CA ALA A 10 -18.59 23.70 -11.09
C ALA A 10 -19.54 23.52 -9.90
N ILE A 11 -19.80 22.28 -9.47
CA ILE A 11 -20.68 21.94 -8.34
C ILE A 11 -19.90 21.09 -7.34
N PRO A 12 -19.03 21.68 -6.52
CA PRO A 12 -18.16 20.95 -5.61
C PRO A 12 -18.91 20.19 -4.50
N SER A 13 -20.07 20.68 -4.07
CA SER A 13 -20.89 20.09 -2.99
C SER A 13 -21.90 19.03 -3.48
N LEU A 14 -21.80 18.61 -4.75
CA LEU A 14 -22.74 17.63 -5.30
C LEU A 14 -22.55 16.25 -4.69
N ALA A 15 -23.63 15.60 -4.27
CA ALA A 15 -23.62 14.21 -3.84
C ALA A 15 -23.03 13.31 -4.92
N ILE A 16 -22.20 12.35 -4.55
CA ILE A 16 -21.40 11.51 -5.48
C ILE A 16 -22.30 10.80 -6.49
N LYS A 17 -23.47 10.32 -6.07
CA LYS A 17 -24.43 9.70 -6.99
C LYS A 17 -24.90 10.65 -8.09
N ALA A 18 -25.32 11.87 -7.71
CA ALA A 18 -25.76 12.89 -8.66
C ALA A 18 -24.62 13.36 -9.57
N ARG A 19 -23.39 13.45 -9.04
CA ARG A 19 -22.18 13.72 -9.82
C ARG A 19 -21.95 12.66 -10.89
N ARG A 20 -22.06 11.39 -10.53
CA ARG A 20 -21.94 10.26 -11.47
C ARG A 20 -23.00 10.32 -12.56
N ASP A 21 -24.25 10.64 -12.22
CA ASP A 21 -25.35 10.74 -13.19
C ASP A 21 -25.08 11.86 -14.21
N ILE A 22 -24.60 13.03 -13.75
CA ILE A 22 -24.19 14.13 -14.63
C ILE A 22 -23.00 13.74 -15.52
N LEU A 23 -21.98 13.08 -14.94
CA LEU A 23 -20.82 12.59 -15.69
C LEU A 23 -21.23 11.59 -16.78
N ASN A 24 -22.20 10.71 -16.51
CA ASN A 24 -22.72 9.78 -17.50
C ASN A 24 -23.42 10.48 -18.66
N ILE A 25 -24.18 11.54 -18.38
CA ILE A 25 -24.78 12.38 -19.42
C ILE A 25 -23.70 13.11 -20.24
N CYS A 26 -22.67 13.65 -19.57
CA CYS A 26 -21.58 14.33 -20.25
C CYS A 26 -20.76 13.40 -21.15
N LYS A 27 -20.63 12.12 -20.80
CA LYS A 27 -19.94 11.11 -21.65
C LYS A 27 -20.57 10.93 -23.04
N GLU A 28 -21.87 11.19 -23.18
CA GLU A 28 -22.56 11.10 -24.47
C GLU A 28 -22.18 12.24 -25.41
N THR A 29 -21.52 13.28 -24.88
CA THR A 29 -21.02 14.43 -25.64
C THR A 29 -19.57 14.16 -26.09
N LYS A 30 -19.14 14.84 -27.16
CA LYS A 30 -17.72 14.83 -27.59
C LYS A 30 -16.88 15.91 -26.92
N CYS A 31 -17.42 16.58 -25.89
CA CYS A 31 -16.78 17.70 -25.23
C CYS A 31 -15.72 17.23 -24.23
N GLU A 32 -14.64 18.01 -24.12
CA GLU A 32 -13.67 17.85 -23.04
C GLU A 32 -14.32 18.20 -21.71
N LEU A 33 -14.26 17.30 -20.72
CA LEU A 33 -14.89 17.49 -19.43
C LEU A 33 -13.84 17.88 -18.37
N LYS A 34 -14.03 19.03 -17.74
CA LYS A 34 -13.18 19.55 -16.66
C LYS A 34 -13.97 19.70 -15.37
N ASN A 35 -13.30 19.48 -14.25
CA ASN A 35 -13.87 19.59 -12.91
C ASN A 35 -13.22 20.76 -12.15
N LEU A 36 -14.04 21.48 -11.37
CA LEU A 36 -13.54 22.50 -10.44
C LEU A 36 -12.94 21.77 -9.22
N PRO A 37 -11.70 22.05 -8.81
CA PRO A 37 -11.14 21.49 -7.58
C PRO A 37 -11.93 21.99 -6.36
N ASP A 38 -11.91 21.18 -5.27
CA ASP A 38 -12.58 21.52 -4.02
C ASP A 38 -12.17 22.90 -3.51
N ILE A 39 -13.14 23.79 -3.37
CA ILE A 39 -12.94 25.19 -2.97
C ILE A 39 -12.29 25.29 -1.57
N TYR A 40 -12.50 24.30 -0.70
CA TYR A 40 -11.90 24.27 0.65
C TYR A 40 -10.36 24.14 0.67
N ARG A 41 -9.73 23.78 -0.45
CA ARG A 41 -8.27 23.81 -0.62
C ARG A 41 -7.75 25.13 -1.19
N LEU A 42 -8.62 26.10 -1.46
CA LEU A 42 -8.32 27.36 -2.15
C LEU A 42 -8.55 28.58 -1.26
N GLU A 43 -8.28 28.46 0.04
CA GLU A 43 -8.59 29.53 1.05
C GLU A 43 -8.04 30.92 0.77
N SER A 44 -7.30 31.15 -0.30
CA SER A 44 -6.73 32.49 -0.60
C SER A 44 -6.48 32.84 -2.06
N ARG A 45 -6.92 32.04 -3.05
CA ARG A 45 -6.61 32.29 -4.47
C ARG A 45 -7.85 32.42 -5.35
N LYS A 46 -7.87 33.40 -6.24
CA LYS A 46 -8.87 33.49 -7.30
C LYS A 46 -8.73 32.28 -8.23
N VAL A 47 -9.80 31.48 -8.37
CA VAL A 47 -9.86 30.34 -9.27
C VAL A 47 -9.74 30.82 -10.72
N THR A 48 -8.76 30.31 -11.43
CA THR A 48 -8.54 30.55 -12.86
C THR A 48 -8.89 29.33 -13.68
N THR A 49 -9.10 29.51 -15.00
CA THR A 49 -9.30 28.36 -15.91
C THR A 49 -8.12 27.40 -15.94
N GLY A 50 -6.92 27.82 -15.50
CA GLY A 50 -5.74 26.97 -15.34
C GLY A 50 -5.81 26.02 -14.15
N ASP A 51 -6.66 26.29 -13.17
CA ASP A 51 -6.84 25.45 -11.98
C ASP A 51 -7.83 24.28 -12.21
N MET A 52 -8.47 24.24 -13.37
CA MET A 52 -9.41 23.18 -13.75
C MET A 52 -8.69 21.88 -14.01
N LYS A 53 -9.08 20.83 -13.29
CA LYS A 53 -8.52 19.48 -13.42
C LYS A 53 -9.38 18.60 -14.32
N ASP A 54 -8.75 17.64 -14.97
CA ASP A 54 -9.48 16.56 -15.64
C ASP A 54 -10.33 15.82 -14.59
N VAL A 55 -11.44 15.23 -15.05
CA VAL A 55 -12.29 14.38 -14.20
C VAL A 55 -11.45 13.26 -13.64
N ASP A 56 -11.39 13.15 -12.32
CA ASP A 56 -10.62 12.09 -11.68
C ASP A 56 -11.37 10.75 -11.84
N VAL A 57 -10.60 9.68 -12.02
CA VAL A 57 -11.13 8.32 -12.05
C VAL A 57 -11.84 7.97 -10.74
N VAL A 58 -11.48 8.61 -9.64
CA VAL A 58 -12.16 8.50 -8.34
C VAL A 58 -13.64 8.88 -8.45
N ASP A 59 -13.98 9.89 -9.25
CA ASP A 59 -15.35 10.34 -9.49
C ASP A 59 -16.22 9.25 -10.16
N LEU A 60 -15.58 8.26 -10.80
CA LEU A 60 -16.25 7.14 -11.45
C LEU A 60 -16.62 6.00 -10.48
N LEU A 61 -16.03 5.93 -9.30
CA LEU A 61 -16.36 4.89 -8.30
C LEU A 61 -17.79 5.03 -7.79
N GLY A 62 -18.32 6.24 -7.72
CA GLY A 62 -19.72 6.52 -7.42
C GLY A 62 -20.19 6.07 -6.03
N ARG A 63 -19.28 5.96 -5.06
CA ARG A 63 -19.57 5.67 -3.65
C ARG A 63 -18.81 6.59 -2.73
N ASP A 64 -19.34 6.81 -1.55
CA ASP A 64 -18.63 7.55 -0.51
C ASP A 64 -17.45 6.73 0.01
N PRO A 65 -16.32 7.38 0.34
CA PRO A 65 -15.22 6.73 1.04
C PRO A 65 -15.67 6.14 2.37
N VAL A 66 -15.08 5.01 2.74
CA VAL A 66 -15.34 4.39 4.03
C VAL A 66 -14.84 5.31 5.15
N LYS A 67 -15.69 5.55 6.14
CA LYS A 67 -15.30 6.33 7.32
C LYS A 67 -14.45 5.47 8.24
N VAL A 68 -13.30 6.00 8.64
CA VAL A 68 -12.36 5.39 9.59
C VAL A 68 -12.40 6.13 10.92
N ASN A 69 -12.05 5.43 12.01
CA ASN A 69 -11.90 6.05 13.32
C ASN A 69 -10.49 6.66 13.44
N MET A 70 -10.40 7.96 13.18
CA MET A 70 -9.13 8.71 13.19
C MET A 70 -8.48 8.73 14.57
N ASP A 71 -9.26 8.76 15.66
CA ASP A 71 -8.74 8.82 17.04
C ASP A 71 -8.00 7.52 17.39
N GLU A 72 -8.55 6.37 17.02
CA GLU A 72 -7.91 5.08 17.27
C GLU A 72 -6.64 4.91 16.42
N ILE A 73 -6.65 5.36 15.17
CA ILE A 73 -5.46 5.38 14.32
C ILE A 73 -4.39 6.26 14.98
N PHE A 74 -4.74 7.48 15.38
CA PHE A 74 -3.82 8.41 16.05
C PHE A 74 -3.19 7.77 17.29
N GLN A 75 -4.01 7.17 18.18
CA GLN A 75 -3.51 6.51 19.39
C GLN A 75 -2.55 5.35 19.09
N SER A 76 -2.75 4.65 17.99
CA SER A 76 -1.89 3.52 17.60
C SER A 76 -0.55 3.93 17.00
N LEU A 77 -0.43 5.15 16.47
CA LEU A 77 0.73 5.64 15.72
C LEU A 77 1.52 6.74 16.45
N SER A 78 0.82 7.60 17.21
CA SER A 78 1.44 8.75 17.87
C SER A 78 2.53 8.31 18.86
N GLY A 79 3.66 8.99 18.79
CA GLY A 79 4.83 8.72 19.66
C GLY A 79 5.53 7.38 19.41
N LYS A 80 5.16 6.62 18.36
CA LYS A 80 5.76 5.32 17.99
C LYS A 80 6.86 5.48 16.96
N VAL A 81 7.81 4.54 16.99
CA VAL A 81 8.79 4.33 15.91
C VAL A 81 8.14 3.38 14.88
N ILE A 82 7.96 3.85 13.65
CA ILE A 82 7.21 3.13 12.63
C ILE A 82 8.11 2.86 11.42
N LEU A 83 8.16 1.59 11.01
CA LEU A 83 8.87 1.15 9.81
C LEU A 83 7.88 0.82 8.70
N VAL A 84 8.08 1.41 7.53
CA VAL A 84 7.36 1.07 6.30
C VAL A 84 8.33 0.45 5.31
N THR A 85 8.20 -0.84 5.02
CA THR A 85 8.98 -1.50 3.97
C THR A 85 8.25 -1.39 2.64
N GLY A 86 8.99 -1.17 1.56
CA GLY A 86 8.37 -0.83 0.26
C GLY A 86 7.77 0.57 0.27
N GLY A 87 8.35 1.48 1.07
CA GLY A 87 7.82 2.82 1.32
C GLY A 87 7.82 3.75 0.10
N GLY A 88 8.60 3.47 -0.95
CA GLY A 88 8.53 4.18 -2.23
C GLY A 88 7.43 3.67 -3.17
N GLY A 89 6.79 2.52 -2.87
CA GLY A 89 5.69 1.98 -3.66
C GLY A 89 4.38 2.77 -3.49
N SER A 90 3.38 2.52 -4.36
CA SER A 90 2.10 3.25 -4.34
C SER A 90 1.36 3.16 -2.99
N ILE A 91 1.36 1.99 -2.33
CA ILE A 91 0.75 1.82 -1.00
C ILE A 91 1.70 2.32 0.08
N GLY A 92 2.99 1.98 -0.02
CA GLY A 92 3.99 2.37 0.98
C GLY A 92 4.16 3.88 1.10
N SER A 93 4.19 4.62 0.00
CA SER A 93 4.30 6.08 0.02
C SER A 93 3.07 6.74 0.65
N GLU A 94 1.88 6.21 0.36
CA GLU A 94 0.66 6.72 0.99
C GLU A 94 0.58 6.37 2.48
N LEU A 95 1.06 5.17 2.89
CA LEU A 95 1.24 4.84 4.31
C LEU A 95 2.14 5.88 4.98
N CYS A 96 3.28 6.21 4.37
CA CYS A 96 4.21 7.21 4.90
C CYS A 96 3.54 8.60 5.03
N ARG A 97 2.75 9.05 4.03
CA ARG A 97 2.01 10.33 4.09
C ARG A 97 1.03 10.37 5.25
N GLN A 98 0.19 9.35 5.36
CA GLN A 98 -0.82 9.33 6.43
C GLN A 98 -0.19 9.17 7.81
N ILE A 99 0.80 8.28 7.97
CA ILE A 99 1.52 8.10 9.23
C ILE A 99 2.20 9.41 9.68
N ALA A 100 2.82 10.15 8.75
CA ALA A 100 3.47 11.43 9.05
C ALA A 100 2.52 12.43 9.71
N GLY A 101 1.25 12.47 9.25
CA GLY A 101 0.20 13.35 9.83
C GLY A 101 -0.27 12.94 11.23
N HIS A 102 0.13 11.76 11.74
CA HIS A 102 -0.31 11.25 13.06
C HIS A 102 0.76 11.39 14.17
N GLY A 103 1.81 12.19 13.96
CA GLY A 103 2.83 12.51 14.97
C GLY A 103 3.62 11.29 15.47
N PRO A 104 4.21 10.47 14.59
CA PRO A 104 5.07 9.38 15.03
C PRO A 104 6.33 9.95 15.70
N LYS A 105 6.92 9.20 16.63
CA LYS A 105 8.22 9.53 17.21
C LYS A 105 9.32 9.51 16.14
N GLN A 106 9.25 8.53 15.23
CA GLN A 106 10.11 8.41 14.07
C GLN A 106 9.40 7.62 12.97
N LEU A 107 9.56 8.04 11.72
CA LEU A 107 9.13 7.32 10.54
C LEU A 107 10.35 6.82 9.76
N ILE A 108 10.41 5.51 9.50
CA ILE A 108 11.50 4.86 8.78
C ILE A 108 10.95 4.30 7.48
N ILE A 109 11.48 4.76 6.37
CA ILE A 109 11.21 4.26 5.03
C ILE A 109 12.32 3.29 4.65
N PHE A 110 11.95 2.06 4.28
CA PHE A 110 12.90 1.06 3.79
C PHE A 110 12.45 0.57 2.42
N ASP A 111 13.25 0.83 1.40
CA ASP A 111 12.93 0.43 0.02
C ASP A 111 14.19 -0.01 -0.73
N ILE A 112 14.02 -0.86 -1.74
CA ILE A 112 15.09 -1.26 -2.62
C ILE A 112 15.31 -0.25 -3.76
N TYR A 113 14.26 0.53 -4.11
CA TYR A 113 14.28 1.46 -5.23
C TYR A 113 14.49 2.90 -4.75
N GLU A 114 15.72 3.38 -4.92
CA GLU A 114 16.18 4.65 -4.40
C GLU A 114 15.37 5.85 -4.91
N ASN A 115 15.04 5.89 -6.22
CA ASN A 115 14.37 7.06 -6.79
C ASN A 115 13.00 7.32 -6.13
N ASN A 116 12.17 6.30 -6.00
CA ASN A 116 10.86 6.45 -5.35
C ASN A 116 10.99 6.76 -3.85
N ALA A 117 12.01 6.19 -3.18
CA ALA A 117 12.29 6.49 -1.78
C ALA A 117 12.73 7.96 -1.61
N TYR A 118 13.52 8.48 -2.53
CA TYR A 118 13.93 9.88 -2.56
C TYR A 118 12.74 10.83 -2.81
N GLU A 119 11.87 10.51 -3.78
CA GLU A 119 10.68 11.32 -4.07
C GLU A 119 9.80 11.49 -2.83
N ILE A 120 9.47 10.41 -2.14
CA ILE A 120 8.64 10.49 -0.92
C ILE A 120 9.39 11.17 0.23
N GLN A 121 10.72 11.04 0.33
CA GLN A 121 11.52 11.76 1.30
C GLN A 121 11.40 13.27 1.12
N GLN A 122 11.57 13.78 -0.11
CA GLN A 122 11.46 15.20 -0.39
C GLN A 122 10.06 15.73 -0.10
N GLU A 123 9.03 15.01 -0.55
CA GLU A 123 7.63 15.39 -0.30
C GLU A 123 7.32 15.50 1.20
N LEU A 124 7.77 14.53 2.00
CA LEU A 124 7.53 14.54 3.45
C LEU A 124 8.36 15.59 4.17
N ALA A 125 9.59 15.85 3.74
CA ALA A 125 10.42 16.91 4.31
C ALA A 125 9.82 18.31 4.07
N ASP A 126 9.24 18.53 2.88
CA ASP A 126 8.57 19.78 2.55
C ASP A 126 7.24 19.95 3.32
N THR A 127 6.50 18.85 3.52
CA THR A 127 5.17 18.90 4.16
C THR A 127 5.23 18.88 5.68
N TYR A 128 6.19 18.15 6.25
CA TYR A 128 6.37 17.91 7.68
C TYR A 128 7.83 18.17 8.08
N PRO A 129 8.30 19.44 8.16
CA PRO A 129 9.71 19.77 8.42
C PRO A 129 10.26 19.23 9.74
N ASP A 130 9.39 19.07 10.75
CA ASP A 130 9.76 18.59 12.09
C ASP A 130 9.69 17.05 12.22
N LEU A 131 9.31 16.33 11.15
CA LEU A 131 9.22 14.88 11.18
C LEU A 131 10.60 14.25 11.31
N ASN A 132 10.81 13.42 12.34
CA ASN A 132 11.99 12.58 12.44
C ASN A 132 11.91 11.45 11.39
N LEU A 133 12.34 11.77 10.18
CA LEU A 133 12.29 10.89 9.01
C LEU A 133 13.65 10.26 8.73
N VAL A 134 13.66 8.94 8.56
CA VAL A 134 14.83 8.17 8.14
C VAL A 134 14.49 7.39 6.88
N VAL A 135 15.32 7.48 5.85
CA VAL A 135 15.17 6.74 4.60
C VAL A 135 16.37 5.83 4.39
N LEU A 136 16.12 4.54 4.24
CA LEU A 136 17.12 3.50 4.12
C LEU A 136 16.91 2.71 2.82
N ILE A 137 17.98 2.56 2.05
CA ILE A 137 17.96 1.73 0.85
C ILE A 137 18.46 0.34 1.18
N GLY A 138 17.67 -0.67 0.80
CA GLY A 138 18.01 -2.07 1.02
C GLY A 138 16.89 -3.02 0.62
N SER A 139 17.21 -4.31 0.59
CA SER A 139 16.28 -5.38 0.24
C SER A 139 15.79 -6.10 1.49
N VAL A 140 14.49 -6.39 1.56
CA VAL A 140 13.91 -7.27 2.59
C VAL A 140 14.43 -8.71 2.50
N ARG A 141 15.10 -9.05 1.41
CA ARG A 141 15.76 -10.35 1.20
C ARG A 141 17.09 -10.44 1.95
N ASP A 142 17.70 -9.31 2.28
CA ASP A 142 18.98 -9.23 2.99
C ASP A 142 18.75 -9.34 4.49
N SER A 143 19.11 -10.53 5.04
CA SER A 143 18.94 -10.83 6.46
C SER A 143 19.76 -9.92 7.36
N ARG A 144 20.98 -9.53 6.94
CA ARG A 144 21.85 -8.69 7.75
C ARG A 144 21.32 -7.27 7.81
N LYS A 145 21.01 -6.71 6.63
CA LYS A 145 20.50 -5.34 6.54
C LYS A 145 19.19 -5.18 7.31
N ILE A 146 18.24 -6.11 7.16
CA ILE A 146 16.96 -6.02 7.85
C ILE A 146 17.12 -6.15 9.37
N ASN A 147 17.93 -7.10 9.85
CA ASN A 147 18.21 -7.22 11.29
C ASN A 147 18.91 -5.99 11.86
N GLN A 148 19.88 -5.41 11.12
CA GLN A 148 20.53 -4.16 11.53
C GLN A 148 19.51 -3.03 11.69
N VAL A 149 18.60 -2.85 10.71
CA VAL A 149 17.55 -1.82 10.79
C VAL A 149 16.70 -1.98 12.04
N PHE A 150 16.28 -3.21 12.37
CA PHE A 150 15.51 -3.45 13.58
C PHE A 150 16.30 -3.26 14.87
N ALA A 151 17.58 -3.63 14.88
CA ALA A 151 18.45 -3.46 16.04
C ALA A 151 18.74 -1.97 16.35
N ASP A 152 18.99 -1.18 15.30
CA ASP A 152 19.39 0.23 15.41
C ASP A 152 18.19 1.12 15.75
N TYR A 153 17.04 0.89 15.09
CA TYR A 153 15.88 1.78 15.19
C TYR A 153 14.76 1.27 16.09
N LYS A 154 14.71 -0.03 16.40
CA LYS A 154 13.73 -0.68 17.28
C LYS A 154 12.27 -0.25 16.97
N PRO A 155 11.77 -0.50 15.76
CA PRO A 155 10.44 -0.08 15.39
C PRO A 155 9.38 -0.75 16.27
N ASP A 156 8.43 0.06 16.77
CA ASP A 156 7.26 -0.41 17.51
C ASP A 156 6.25 -1.07 16.59
N VAL A 157 6.07 -0.50 15.39
CA VAL A 157 5.08 -0.96 14.40
C VAL A 157 5.75 -1.07 13.03
N VAL A 158 5.42 -2.15 12.33
CA VAL A 158 5.88 -2.39 10.95
C VAL A 158 4.68 -2.49 10.02
N TYR A 159 4.68 -1.71 8.95
CA TYR A 159 3.82 -1.89 7.79
C TYR A 159 4.64 -2.49 6.65
N HIS A 160 4.41 -3.77 6.36
CA HIS A 160 5.19 -4.51 5.37
C HIS A 160 4.50 -4.48 4.01
N ALA A 161 4.87 -3.50 3.17
CA ALA A 161 4.33 -3.32 1.81
C ALA A 161 5.33 -3.70 0.70
N ALA A 162 6.54 -4.12 1.05
CA ALA A 162 7.54 -4.59 0.09
C ALA A 162 7.11 -5.91 -0.56
N ALA A 163 6.76 -5.87 -1.85
CA ALA A 163 6.36 -7.06 -2.61
C ALA A 163 6.46 -6.84 -4.12
N HIS A 164 6.74 -7.90 -4.87
CA HIS A 164 6.48 -7.96 -6.30
C HIS A 164 5.00 -8.27 -6.54
N LYS A 165 4.32 -7.45 -7.37
CA LYS A 165 2.85 -7.49 -7.54
C LYS A 165 2.36 -7.77 -8.96
N HIS A 166 3.24 -7.64 -9.97
CA HIS A 166 2.84 -7.80 -11.37
C HIS A 166 2.72 -9.27 -11.74
N VAL A 167 1.48 -9.73 -11.94
CA VAL A 167 1.18 -11.14 -12.21
C VAL A 167 1.98 -11.68 -13.40
N PRO A 168 1.97 -11.06 -14.61
CA PRO A 168 2.70 -11.62 -15.75
C PRO A 168 4.20 -11.78 -15.47
N LEU A 169 4.84 -10.78 -14.86
CA LEU A 169 6.27 -10.85 -14.54
C LEU A 169 6.59 -11.94 -13.52
N MET A 170 5.68 -12.22 -12.61
CA MET A 170 5.89 -13.27 -11.61
C MET A 170 5.63 -14.67 -12.14
N GLU A 171 4.79 -14.82 -13.17
CA GLU A 171 4.69 -16.07 -13.92
C GLU A 171 6.02 -16.39 -14.65
N ASP A 172 6.63 -15.37 -15.25
CA ASP A 172 7.93 -15.53 -15.92
C ASP A 172 9.11 -15.65 -14.93
N SER A 173 8.95 -15.21 -13.68
CA SER A 173 10.00 -15.17 -12.66
C SER A 173 9.50 -15.70 -11.30
N PRO A 174 9.04 -16.95 -11.21
CA PRO A 174 8.40 -17.48 -10.01
C PRO A 174 9.33 -17.52 -8.79
N CYS A 175 10.60 -17.85 -8.99
CA CYS A 175 11.59 -17.86 -7.91
C CYS A 175 11.78 -16.48 -7.29
N GLU A 176 11.78 -15.43 -8.08
CA GLU A 176 11.92 -14.06 -7.58
C GLU A 176 10.68 -13.63 -6.78
N SER A 177 9.48 -14.08 -7.18
CA SER A 177 8.26 -13.89 -6.40
C SER A 177 8.37 -14.53 -5.00
N ILE A 178 8.83 -15.76 -4.92
CA ILE A 178 9.00 -16.47 -3.65
C ILE A 178 10.10 -15.83 -2.79
N LYS A 179 11.27 -15.56 -3.37
CA LYS A 179 12.40 -14.95 -2.66
C LYS A 179 12.04 -13.58 -2.08
N ASN A 180 11.39 -12.74 -2.87
CA ASN A 180 11.06 -11.39 -2.43
C ASN A 180 9.83 -11.38 -1.51
N ASN A 181 8.73 -12.00 -1.92
CA ASN A 181 7.48 -11.91 -1.19
C ASN A 181 7.51 -12.82 0.05
N ALA A 182 7.66 -14.13 -0.11
CA ALA A 182 7.56 -15.08 1.01
C ALA A 182 8.79 -15.04 1.92
N ILE A 183 10.01 -15.21 1.35
CA ILE A 183 11.23 -15.23 2.15
C ILE A 183 11.54 -13.84 2.73
N GLY A 184 11.32 -12.77 1.96
CA GLY A 184 11.46 -11.40 2.46
C GLY A 184 10.50 -11.10 3.61
N THR A 185 9.24 -11.54 3.53
CA THR A 185 8.27 -11.44 4.63
C THR A 185 8.74 -12.22 5.85
N TYR A 186 9.21 -13.46 5.68
CA TYR A 186 9.73 -14.28 6.77
C TYR A 186 10.89 -13.58 7.51
N LYS A 187 11.88 -13.09 6.77
CA LYS A 187 13.06 -12.41 7.33
C LYS A 187 12.67 -11.14 8.08
N THR A 188 11.76 -10.35 7.52
CA THR A 188 11.28 -9.11 8.16
C THR A 188 10.46 -9.43 9.41
N ALA A 189 9.60 -10.45 9.36
CA ALA A 189 8.80 -10.90 10.51
C ALA A 189 9.70 -11.44 11.64
N TYR A 190 10.74 -12.23 11.29
CA TYR A 190 11.71 -12.71 12.26
C TYR A 190 12.46 -11.57 12.94
N ALA A 191 12.95 -10.58 12.17
CA ALA A 191 13.62 -9.42 12.73
C ALA A 191 12.68 -8.59 13.63
N ALA A 192 11.42 -8.43 13.26
CA ALA A 192 10.41 -7.77 14.08
C ALA A 192 10.24 -8.47 15.44
N MET A 193 10.04 -9.77 15.41
CA MET A 193 9.84 -10.59 16.61
C MET A 193 11.05 -10.59 17.54
N THR A 194 12.26 -10.74 16.98
CA THR A 194 13.50 -10.84 17.79
C THR A 194 13.92 -9.51 18.40
N ASN A 195 13.49 -8.38 17.82
CA ASN A 195 13.81 -7.04 18.30
C ASN A 195 12.65 -6.38 19.09
N GLY A 196 11.61 -7.14 19.43
CA GLY A 196 10.55 -6.68 20.33
C GLY A 196 9.55 -5.71 19.68
N CYS A 197 9.38 -5.76 18.36
CA CYS A 197 8.32 -5.02 17.68
C CYS A 197 6.95 -5.42 18.25
N GLN A 198 6.09 -4.43 18.50
CA GLN A 198 4.76 -4.68 19.07
C GLN A 198 3.79 -5.25 18.02
N ARG A 199 3.85 -4.70 16.79
CA ARG A 199 2.88 -5.04 15.73
C ARG A 199 3.52 -5.10 14.36
N PHE A 200 3.15 -6.14 13.60
CA PHE A 200 3.56 -6.35 12.22
C PHE A 200 2.32 -6.49 11.34
N VAL A 201 2.12 -5.54 10.43
CA VAL A 201 0.97 -5.51 9.51
C VAL A 201 1.44 -5.83 8.10
N LEU A 202 1.04 -7.00 7.59
CA LEU A 202 1.33 -7.42 6.22
C LEU A 202 0.30 -6.84 5.25
N ILE A 203 0.73 -6.14 4.23
CA ILE A 203 -0.11 -5.75 3.10
C ILE A 203 -0.31 -6.96 2.19
N SER A 204 -1.55 -7.44 2.08
CA SER A 204 -1.92 -8.58 1.25
C SER A 204 -2.91 -8.18 0.13
N THR A 205 -3.48 -9.14 -0.56
CA THR A 205 -4.31 -8.93 -1.75
C THR A 205 -5.46 -9.92 -1.82
N ASP A 206 -6.52 -9.57 -2.54
CA ASP A 206 -7.61 -10.45 -2.94
C ASP A 206 -7.12 -11.69 -3.71
N LYS A 207 -6.01 -11.57 -4.44
CA LYS A 207 -5.41 -12.65 -5.23
C LYS A 207 -4.75 -13.76 -4.39
N ALA A 208 -4.61 -13.54 -3.08
CA ALA A 208 -4.20 -14.57 -2.12
C ALA A 208 -5.34 -15.53 -1.74
N VAL A 209 -6.59 -15.22 -2.14
CA VAL A 209 -7.75 -16.08 -1.94
C VAL A 209 -7.83 -17.09 -3.09
N ASN A 210 -7.70 -18.40 -2.80
CA ASN A 210 -7.68 -19.45 -3.81
C ASN A 210 -6.79 -19.07 -5.01
N PRO A 211 -5.47 -18.90 -4.79
CA PRO A 211 -4.60 -18.28 -5.78
C PRO A 211 -4.50 -19.14 -7.05
N THR A 212 -4.69 -18.50 -8.20
CA THR A 212 -4.58 -19.10 -9.53
C THR A 212 -3.34 -18.64 -10.29
N ASN A 213 -2.45 -17.93 -9.62
CA ASN A 213 -1.22 -17.40 -10.19
C ASN A 213 -0.11 -17.33 -9.13
N ILE A 214 1.15 -17.29 -9.59
CA ILE A 214 2.35 -17.32 -8.73
C ILE A 214 2.38 -16.13 -7.75
N MET A 215 2.04 -14.93 -8.21
CA MET A 215 2.04 -13.76 -7.33
C MET A 215 1.02 -13.93 -6.20
N GLY A 216 -0.20 -14.35 -6.49
CA GLY A 216 -1.23 -14.64 -5.49
C GLY A 216 -0.80 -15.75 -4.52
N ALA A 217 -0.21 -16.84 -5.04
CA ALA A 217 0.32 -17.94 -4.23
C ALA A 217 1.44 -17.45 -3.29
N SER A 218 2.37 -16.65 -3.78
CA SER A 218 3.43 -16.06 -2.94
C SER A 218 2.87 -15.18 -1.82
N LYS A 219 1.81 -14.40 -2.09
CA LYS A 219 1.15 -13.57 -1.06
C LYS A 219 0.37 -14.44 -0.06
N ARG A 220 -0.23 -15.55 -0.49
CA ARG A 220 -0.84 -16.53 0.42
C ARG A 220 0.21 -17.13 1.35
N LEU A 221 1.39 -17.47 0.84
CA LEU A 221 2.52 -17.92 1.69
C LEU A 221 2.92 -16.85 2.71
N CYS A 222 2.95 -15.55 2.34
CA CYS A 222 3.21 -14.47 3.28
C CYS A 222 2.19 -14.45 4.43
N GLU A 223 0.90 -14.62 4.13
CA GLU A 223 -0.15 -14.70 5.14
C GLU A 223 0.02 -15.89 6.07
N MET A 224 0.34 -17.07 5.51
CA MET A 224 0.62 -18.28 6.30
C MET A 224 1.83 -18.07 7.21
N ILE A 225 2.87 -17.40 6.73
CA ILE A 225 4.06 -17.05 7.53
C ILE A 225 3.65 -16.21 8.74
N VAL A 226 2.97 -15.08 8.54
CA VAL A 226 2.62 -14.18 9.65
C VAL A 226 1.65 -14.85 10.63
N GLN A 227 0.70 -15.66 10.16
CA GLN A 227 -0.19 -16.44 11.01
C GLN A 227 0.59 -17.50 11.83
N THR A 228 1.60 -18.14 11.22
CA THR A 228 2.45 -19.11 11.90
C THR A 228 3.29 -18.45 12.98
N PHE A 229 3.87 -17.29 12.71
CA PHE A 229 4.62 -16.53 13.70
C PHE A 229 3.75 -16.16 14.91
N ASP A 230 2.57 -15.61 14.67
CA ASP A 230 1.63 -15.28 15.74
C ASP A 230 1.24 -16.49 16.56
N LYS A 231 0.87 -17.60 15.90
CA LYS A 231 0.54 -18.85 16.56
C LYS A 231 1.68 -19.38 17.42
N MET A 232 2.90 -19.42 16.90
CA MET A 232 4.05 -19.93 17.65
C MET A 232 4.42 -19.06 18.85
N ILE A 233 4.21 -17.74 18.74
CA ILE A 233 4.37 -16.83 19.89
C ILE A 233 3.34 -17.16 20.97
N ARG A 234 2.06 -17.29 20.62
CA ARG A 234 0.97 -17.60 21.55
C ARG A 234 1.13 -18.95 22.23
N GLU A 235 1.68 -19.93 21.52
CA GLU A 235 1.96 -21.28 22.03
C GLU A 235 3.26 -21.34 22.85
N GLY A 236 4.02 -20.23 22.98
CA GLY A 236 5.33 -20.20 23.65
C GLY A 236 6.44 -20.93 22.90
N ARG A 237 6.24 -21.22 21.62
CA ARG A 237 7.11 -21.96 20.71
C ARG A 237 7.96 -21.08 19.80
N ALA A 238 7.95 -19.76 20.01
CA ALA A 238 8.69 -18.81 19.16
C ALA A 238 10.18 -19.17 18.98
N LYS A 239 10.79 -19.84 19.95
CA LYS A 239 12.19 -20.29 19.89
C LYS A 239 12.50 -21.35 18.82
N GLU A 240 11.47 -22.02 18.30
CA GLU A 240 11.61 -22.98 17.21
C GLU A 240 11.78 -22.28 15.85
N LEU A 241 11.44 -20.98 15.76
CA LEU A 241 11.69 -20.18 14.58
C LEU A 241 13.17 -19.80 14.50
N THR A 242 13.74 -19.92 13.32
CA THR A 242 15.14 -19.60 13.04
C THR A 242 15.24 -18.60 11.89
N MET A 243 16.31 -17.79 11.88
CA MET A 243 16.56 -16.92 10.73
C MET A 243 16.92 -17.76 9.49
N LEU A 244 16.33 -17.42 8.37
CA LEU A 244 16.66 -18.01 7.08
C LEU A 244 17.87 -17.28 6.47
N ASN A 245 19.01 -17.95 6.42
CA ASN A 245 20.18 -17.52 5.68
C ASN A 245 20.14 -18.18 4.30
N ILE A 246 19.83 -17.44 3.26
CA ILE A 246 19.79 -17.96 1.90
C ILE A 246 20.51 -16.98 0.97
N HIS A 247 21.82 -16.93 1.05
CA HIS A 247 22.69 -16.50 -0.02
C HIS A 247 23.96 -17.33 0.01
N SER A 248 24.13 -18.16 -1.00
CA SER A 248 25.32 -19.01 -1.20
C SER A 248 26.63 -18.21 -1.35
N GLU A 249 26.55 -16.91 -1.61
CA GLU A 249 27.71 -16.01 -1.66
C GLU A 249 28.17 -15.52 -0.29
N ASP A 250 27.36 -15.71 0.74
CA ASP A 250 27.62 -15.28 2.11
C ASP A 250 28.31 -16.34 2.98
N GLU A 251 28.63 -17.53 2.43
CA GLU A 251 29.22 -18.65 3.19
C GLU A 251 30.58 -18.33 3.85
N LEU A 252 31.27 -17.30 3.40
CA LEU A 252 32.58 -16.92 3.95
C LEU A 252 32.51 -15.93 5.14
N SER A 253 31.34 -15.37 5.46
CA SER A 253 31.18 -14.39 6.54
C SER A 253 30.17 -14.82 7.62
N ASP A 254 29.79 -16.05 7.67
CA ASP A 254 28.51 -16.57 8.08
C ASP A 254 28.33 -17.02 9.49
N ARG A 255 29.06 -16.52 10.38
CA ARG A 255 28.75 -16.73 11.81
C ARG A 255 28.37 -15.42 12.50
N GLN A 256 27.51 -14.61 11.88
CA GLN A 256 26.80 -13.61 12.67
C GLN A 256 25.71 -14.32 13.48
N ASP A 257 25.85 -14.29 14.79
CA ASP A 257 24.79 -14.68 15.70
C ASP A 257 23.62 -13.73 15.54
N PHE A 258 22.61 -14.12 14.76
CA PHE A 258 21.35 -13.39 14.74
C PHE A 258 20.73 -13.37 16.15
N PRO A 259 20.02 -12.31 16.54
CA PRO A 259 19.38 -12.25 17.83
C PRO A 259 18.52 -13.49 18.08
N LYS A 260 18.73 -14.16 19.20
CA LYS A 260 17.91 -15.31 19.59
C LYS A 260 16.53 -14.82 20.01
N VAL A 261 15.51 -15.58 19.64
CA VAL A 261 14.13 -15.27 20.02
C VAL A 261 14.00 -15.27 21.54
N SER A 262 13.48 -14.15 22.08
CA SER A 262 13.15 -14.05 23.49
C SER A 262 11.99 -14.98 23.82
N LYS A 263 12.01 -15.58 25.04
CA LYS A 263 10.83 -16.28 25.57
C LYS A 263 9.62 -15.34 25.83
N TYR A 264 9.84 -14.05 25.79
CA TYR A 264 8.84 -12.98 25.96
C TYR A 264 8.49 -12.32 24.63
N ALA A 265 8.69 -12.98 23.49
CA ALA A 265 8.24 -12.44 22.22
C ALA A 265 6.71 -12.18 22.29
N CYS A 266 6.30 -10.98 21.91
CA CYS A 266 4.92 -10.52 22.05
C CYS A 266 4.41 -9.80 20.79
N THR A 267 5.12 -9.92 19.67
CA THR A 267 4.72 -9.27 18.40
C THR A 267 3.38 -9.81 17.91
N GLU A 268 2.42 -8.93 17.68
CA GLU A 268 1.14 -9.25 17.04
C GLU A 268 1.31 -9.20 15.53
N PHE A 269 1.04 -10.32 14.87
CA PHE A 269 1.15 -10.44 13.42
C PHE A 269 -0.22 -10.50 12.77
N VAL A 270 -0.46 -9.59 11.81
CA VAL A 270 -1.73 -9.53 11.08
C VAL A 270 -1.50 -9.29 9.59
N ALA A 271 -2.50 -9.64 8.79
CA ALA A 271 -2.52 -9.35 7.37
C ALA A 271 -3.78 -8.57 6.98
N VAL A 272 -3.68 -7.71 5.97
CA VAL A 272 -4.81 -6.95 5.44
C VAL A 272 -4.94 -7.20 3.95
N ARG A 273 -6.07 -7.76 3.53
CA ARG A 273 -6.43 -8.05 2.14
C ARG A 273 -7.28 -6.95 1.56
N PHE A 274 -6.93 -6.48 0.36
CA PHE A 274 -7.78 -5.65 -0.47
C PHE A 274 -7.56 -5.93 -1.96
N GLY A 275 -8.47 -5.46 -2.80
CA GLY A 275 -8.44 -5.66 -4.24
C GLY A 275 -7.59 -4.61 -4.96
N ASN A 276 -8.05 -4.17 -6.14
CA ASN A 276 -7.29 -3.20 -6.91
C ASN A 276 -7.45 -1.79 -6.33
N VAL A 277 -6.37 -1.01 -6.41
CA VAL A 277 -6.38 0.41 -6.07
C VAL A 277 -6.22 1.26 -7.33
N LEU A 278 -6.99 2.34 -7.42
CA LEU A 278 -6.98 3.25 -8.56
C LEU A 278 -5.66 4.00 -8.64
N GLY A 279 -5.13 4.16 -9.86
CA GLY A 279 -3.95 4.97 -10.11
C GLY A 279 -2.62 4.37 -9.66
N SER A 280 -2.59 3.14 -9.14
CA SER A 280 -1.33 2.51 -8.75
C SER A 280 -0.41 2.24 -9.95
N ASN A 281 0.91 2.30 -9.74
CA ASN A 281 1.91 2.09 -10.78
C ASN A 281 1.69 0.76 -11.52
N GLY A 282 1.65 0.83 -12.87
CA GLY A 282 1.45 -0.32 -13.74
C GLY A 282 0.04 -0.92 -13.70
N SER A 283 -0.95 -0.25 -13.09
CA SER A 283 -2.35 -0.67 -13.12
C SER A 283 -3.04 -0.37 -14.46
N VAL A 284 -4.27 -0.88 -14.61
CA VAL A 284 -5.05 -0.78 -15.87
C VAL A 284 -5.30 0.66 -16.30
N ILE A 285 -5.59 1.57 -15.37
CA ILE A 285 -5.92 2.97 -15.68
C ILE A 285 -4.78 3.75 -16.30
N PRO A 286 -3.55 3.79 -15.73
CA PRO A 286 -2.40 4.39 -16.41
C PRO A 286 -2.12 3.77 -17.78
N LYS A 287 -2.37 2.46 -17.97
CA LYS A 287 -2.22 1.80 -19.26
C LYS A 287 -3.24 2.33 -20.26
N PHE A 288 -4.52 2.42 -19.87
CA PHE A 288 -5.58 2.95 -20.71
C PHE A 288 -5.34 4.41 -21.08
N LYS A 289 -4.97 5.27 -20.13
CA LYS A 289 -4.60 6.66 -20.41
C LYS A 289 -3.49 6.77 -21.46
N LYS A 290 -2.44 5.93 -21.36
CA LYS A 290 -1.35 5.90 -22.36
C LYS A 290 -1.83 5.42 -23.72
N GLN A 291 -2.74 4.45 -23.81
CA GLN A 291 -3.30 3.96 -25.06
C GLN A 291 -4.19 5.02 -25.72
N ILE A 292 -5.05 5.68 -24.94
CA ILE A 292 -5.90 6.78 -25.42
C ILE A 292 -5.04 7.93 -25.94
N ALA A 293 -4.01 8.34 -25.22
CA ALA A 293 -3.10 9.41 -25.65
C ALA A 293 -2.37 9.12 -26.96
N LYS A 294 -2.23 7.82 -27.31
CA LYS A 294 -1.66 7.37 -28.61
C LYS A 294 -2.69 7.19 -29.71
N GLY A 295 -3.96 7.56 -29.49
CA GLY A 295 -5.05 7.39 -30.46
C GLY A 295 -5.75 6.02 -30.43
N GLY A 296 -5.49 5.20 -29.40
CA GLY A 296 -6.13 3.88 -29.24
C GLY A 296 -5.51 2.76 -30.09
N PRO A 297 -6.13 1.58 -30.18
CA PRO A 297 -7.28 1.16 -29.38
C PRO A 297 -6.93 0.87 -27.92
N VAL A 298 -7.94 0.93 -27.03
CA VAL A 298 -7.83 0.44 -25.64
C VAL A 298 -8.00 -1.08 -25.62
N THR A 299 -7.08 -1.78 -24.95
CA THR A 299 -7.09 -3.24 -24.89
C THR A 299 -7.65 -3.75 -23.57
N VAL A 300 -8.76 -4.49 -23.62
CA VAL A 300 -9.36 -5.20 -22.49
C VAL A 300 -9.07 -6.68 -22.63
N THR A 301 -8.59 -7.32 -21.56
CA THR A 301 -8.17 -8.73 -21.60
C THR A 301 -9.35 -9.68 -21.86
N HIS A 302 -10.51 -9.40 -21.26
CA HIS A 302 -11.74 -10.18 -21.47
C HIS A 302 -12.95 -9.28 -21.21
N PRO A 303 -14.04 -9.36 -21.99
CA PRO A 303 -15.19 -8.47 -21.85
C PRO A 303 -15.92 -8.63 -20.50
N ASP A 304 -15.89 -9.80 -19.90
CA ASP A 304 -16.59 -10.07 -18.64
C ASP A 304 -15.69 -9.92 -17.39
N ILE A 305 -14.50 -9.39 -17.56
CA ILE A 305 -13.62 -9.14 -16.41
C ILE A 305 -14.26 -8.11 -15.48
N ILE A 306 -14.43 -8.51 -14.22
CA ILE A 306 -14.85 -7.65 -13.12
C ILE A 306 -13.72 -7.48 -12.13
N ARG A 307 -13.64 -6.31 -11.48
CA ARG A 307 -12.68 -6.00 -10.43
C ARG A 307 -13.33 -5.13 -9.36
N TYR A 308 -12.83 -5.28 -8.14
CA TYR A 308 -13.12 -4.33 -7.08
C TYR A 308 -12.09 -3.21 -7.10
N PHE A 309 -12.53 -1.99 -6.87
CA PHE A 309 -11.67 -0.83 -6.84
C PHE A 309 -11.88 0.01 -5.58
N MET A 310 -10.79 0.59 -5.13
CA MET A 310 -10.72 1.53 -4.01
C MET A 310 -9.70 2.62 -4.34
N THR A 311 -9.78 3.78 -3.72
CA THR A 311 -8.69 4.75 -3.82
C THR A 311 -7.49 4.32 -2.97
N ILE A 312 -6.28 4.76 -3.31
CA ILE A 312 -5.10 4.45 -2.51
C ILE A 312 -5.22 5.05 -1.10
N PRO A 313 -5.61 6.34 -0.93
CA PRO A 313 -5.81 6.91 0.40
C PRO A 313 -6.82 6.16 1.26
N GLU A 314 -7.96 5.76 0.68
CA GLU A 314 -8.98 4.99 1.37
C GLU A 314 -8.46 3.61 1.82
N ALA A 315 -7.79 2.88 0.93
CA ALA A 315 -7.21 1.58 1.26
C ALA A 315 -6.20 1.70 2.41
N VAL A 316 -5.36 2.73 2.38
CA VAL A 316 -4.34 2.96 3.40
C VAL A 316 -4.97 3.36 4.74
N SER A 317 -5.96 4.24 4.76
CA SER A 317 -6.68 4.57 6.00
C SER A 317 -7.28 3.34 6.67
N LEU A 318 -7.87 2.44 5.87
CA LEU A 318 -8.42 1.16 6.37
C LEU A 318 -7.32 0.19 6.83
N VAL A 319 -6.15 0.18 6.17
CA VAL A 319 -4.99 -0.60 6.64
C VAL A 319 -4.50 -0.09 7.99
N LEU A 320 -4.41 1.22 8.17
CA LEU A 320 -4.02 1.83 9.46
C LEU A 320 -5.03 1.49 10.56
N GLN A 321 -6.32 1.55 10.24
CA GLN A 321 -7.39 1.16 11.18
C GLN A 321 -7.34 -0.33 11.53
N ALA A 322 -7.15 -1.22 10.53
CA ALA A 322 -6.95 -2.65 10.78
C ALA A 322 -5.72 -2.89 11.66
N GLY A 323 -4.63 -2.14 11.43
CA GLY A 323 -3.46 -2.13 12.29
C GLY A 323 -3.80 -1.70 13.73
N ALA A 324 -4.65 -0.70 13.93
CA ALA A 324 -5.08 -0.27 15.27
C ALA A 324 -5.93 -1.34 16.00
N TYR A 325 -6.78 -2.07 15.28
CA TYR A 325 -7.67 -3.10 15.82
C TYR A 325 -7.01 -4.47 16.03
N ALA A 326 -5.83 -4.68 15.47
CA ALA A 326 -5.15 -5.96 15.47
C ALA A 326 -4.94 -6.52 16.89
N LYS A 327 -5.17 -7.82 17.03
CA LYS A 327 -4.94 -8.61 18.25
C LYS A 327 -4.01 -9.81 18.01
N GLY A 328 -3.54 -9.94 16.76
CA GLY A 328 -2.66 -10.99 16.29
C GLY A 328 -3.38 -12.21 15.69
N GLY A 329 -2.84 -12.74 14.59
CA GLY A 329 -3.35 -13.89 13.85
C GLY A 329 -4.46 -13.60 12.85
N GLU A 330 -5.03 -12.38 12.84
CA GLU A 330 -6.14 -12.04 11.95
C GLU A 330 -5.68 -11.79 10.51
N ILE A 331 -6.59 -12.09 9.59
CA ILE A 331 -6.56 -11.59 8.21
C ILE A 331 -7.77 -10.68 8.03
N PHE A 332 -7.55 -9.37 8.06
CA PHE A 332 -8.58 -8.40 7.76
C PHE A 332 -8.88 -8.38 6.27
N VAL A 333 -10.14 -8.29 5.90
CA VAL A 333 -10.59 -8.14 4.50
C VAL A 333 -11.32 -6.81 4.40
N LEU A 334 -10.81 -5.91 3.56
CA LEU A 334 -11.43 -4.61 3.38
C LEU A 334 -12.70 -4.72 2.54
N ASP A 335 -13.74 -4.01 2.93
CA ASP A 335 -14.96 -3.87 2.12
C ASP A 335 -14.65 -3.00 0.89
N MET A 336 -14.60 -3.63 -0.27
CA MET A 336 -14.29 -2.99 -1.55
C MET A 336 -15.53 -2.41 -2.25
N GLY A 337 -16.71 -2.52 -1.64
CA GLY A 337 -17.97 -2.10 -2.25
C GLY A 337 -18.39 -3.00 -3.42
N LYS A 338 -19.01 -2.41 -4.45
CA LYS A 338 -19.52 -3.15 -5.61
C LYS A 338 -18.42 -3.44 -6.64
N PRO A 339 -18.47 -4.62 -7.29
CA PRO A 339 -17.55 -4.92 -8.38
C PRO A 339 -17.86 -4.05 -9.61
N VAL A 340 -16.81 -3.72 -10.37
CA VAL A 340 -16.89 -2.91 -11.60
C VAL A 340 -16.44 -3.77 -12.77
N LYS A 341 -17.24 -3.78 -13.84
CA LYS A 341 -16.87 -4.40 -15.11
C LYS A 341 -15.87 -3.49 -15.84
N ILE A 342 -14.74 -4.05 -16.25
CA ILE A 342 -13.65 -3.24 -16.84
C ILE A 342 -14.01 -2.65 -18.19
N LEU A 343 -14.92 -3.31 -18.93
CA LEU A 343 -15.38 -2.86 -20.25
C LEU A 343 -16.28 -1.62 -20.17
N ASP A 344 -17.09 -1.48 -19.10
CA ASP A 344 -18.04 -0.38 -18.90
C ASP A 344 -17.32 0.93 -18.50
#